data_1bbb6fbfe3a4fd5c8b377e812bfcc8a6
#
_entry.id   1bbb6fbfe3a4fd5c8b377e812bfcc8a6
#
_cell.length_a   1.000
_cell.length_b   1.000
_cell.length_c   1.000
_cell.angle_alpha   90.00
_cell.angle_beta   90.00
_cell.angle_gamma   90.00
#
_symmetry.space_group_name_H-M   'P 1'
#
loop_
_entity.id
_entity.type
_entity.pdbx_description
1 polymer ?
#
loop_
_entity_poly.entity_id
_entity_poly.type
_entity_poly.pdbx_seq_one_letter_code
_entity_poly.pdbx_strand_id
1 'polypeptide(L)'
;MQLQSRKKWTVNGTSRIKPAQETLKKVVPISKKIGVTRLADITDMDILRIPNYSAVLPGSEDYIWVYSGKGPTKKHAMASALMESIERYSSLPSGWRGKFVRSSYSELSQTYKVLHPDKIVEPVRFLYRTDMIMDWISGYDLVNGEEIMVPASIALFRYMPPPPAVNPFAYFHTNGLASGNVMEEAVCHALCEVIERDAMSLAGLRASAIPFHILRTIIHSLNVESFSVSTNLADKFVDDPSIFPDVDISEIDFEPVKNLMEKFKQAGISLMVKDITSDIGIPTFNASSVEWISHDYGYLAEGHGTHPDARIALLRAITEVSQTRAANIQGARDDLRKIKYSDENTDDKRAWQFMPSTKKIKFREVQTFFYEDILDDINLILLRLKSVGLNRVIIVNLTNPDIRIPVVRAIVPGLETFKITKSVIGMRARAYFKQWVSR
;
A
#
# COMPACT_ATOMS: atom_id res chain seq x y z
N MET A 1 -15.10 8.27 17.38
CA MET A 1 -15.03 8.88 16.01
C MET A 1 -16.36 8.62 15.33
N GLN A 2 -17.06 9.65 14.86
CA GLN A 2 -18.33 9.48 14.14
C GLN A 2 -18.10 9.87 12.67
N LEU A 3 -18.23 8.91 11.75
CA LEU A 3 -18.18 9.13 10.32
C LEU A 3 -19.56 9.56 9.81
N GLN A 4 -19.59 10.37 8.78
CA GLN A 4 -20.80 10.94 8.20
C GLN A 4 -20.97 10.58 6.73
N SER A 5 -22.19 10.61 6.22
CA SER A 5 -22.46 10.48 4.78
C SER A 5 -21.71 11.55 3.99
N ARG A 6 -21.00 11.15 2.93
CA ARG A 6 -20.22 12.01 2.05
C ARG A 6 -20.40 11.58 0.60
N LYS A 7 -21.21 12.30 -0.14
CA LYS A 7 -21.44 12.03 -1.56
C LYS A 7 -20.16 12.20 -2.37
N LYS A 8 -19.90 11.27 -3.27
CA LYS A 8 -18.76 11.27 -4.16
C LYS A 8 -18.94 12.22 -5.33
N TRP A 9 -17.86 12.87 -5.71
CA TRP A 9 -17.68 13.51 -7.01
C TRP A 9 -17.05 12.50 -7.96
N THR A 10 -17.87 11.87 -8.82
CA THR A 10 -17.44 10.70 -9.63
C THR A 10 -16.91 11.08 -11.01
N VAL A 11 -16.78 12.37 -11.32
CA VAL A 11 -16.27 12.84 -12.62
C VAL A 11 -14.78 12.54 -12.76
N ASN A 12 -14.36 12.11 -13.95
CA ASN A 12 -12.97 11.81 -14.31
C ASN A 12 -12.31 10.67 -13.52
N GLY A 13 -13.10 9.69 -13.06
CA GLY A 13 -12.57 8.48 -12.43
C GLY A 13 -12.05 8.69 -11.00
N THR A 14 -12.62 9.61 -10.27
CA THR A 14 -12.31 9.80 -8.85
C THR A 14 -13.50 9.41 -7.98
N SER A 15 -13.21 8.85 -6.80
CA SER A 15 -14.18 8.59 -5.73
C SER A 15 -14.06 9.62 -4.58
N ARG A 16 -13.68 10.85 -4.90
CA ARG A 16 -13.50 11.93 -3.92
C ARG A 16 -14.77 12.79 -3.83
N ILE A 17 -14.90 13.56 -2.75
CA ILE A 17 -16.07 14.44 -2.55
C ILE A 17 -16.05 15.69 -3.42
N LYS A 18 -14.92 16.01 -4.04
CA LYS A 18 -14.73 17.21 -4.86
C LYS A 18 -13.65 17.04 -5.91
N PRO A 19 -13.67 17.89 -6.96
CA PRO A 19 -12.65 17.84 -8.01
C PRO A 19 -11.26 18.17 -7.48
N ALA A 20 -10.23 17.60 -8.11
CA ALA A 20 -8.82 17.80 -7.76
C ALA A 20 -8.41 19.29 -7.74
N GLN A 21 -9.01 20.12 -8.58
CA GLN A 21 -8.73 21.56 -8.60
C GLN A 21 -9.11 22.27 -7.30
N GLU A 22 -10.22 21.88 -6.67
CA GLU A 22 -10.60 22.43 -5.36
C GLU A 22 -9.71 21.95 -4.24
N THR A 23 -9.30 20.68 -4.31
CA THR A 23 -8.27 20.14 -3.41
C THR A 23 -6.98 20.95 -3.52
N LEU A 24 -6.50 21.22 -4.75
CA LEU A 24 -5.29 21.99 -5.00
C LEU A 24 -5.36 23.42 -4.44
N LYS A 25 -6.48 24.12 -4.59
CA LYS A 25 -6.67 25.46 -3.99
C LYS A 25 -6.40 25.47 -2.48
N LYS A 26 -6.79 24.39 -1.79
CA LYS A 26 -6.59 24.24 -0.34
C LYS A 26 -5.17 23.81 0.01
N VAL A 27 -4.62 22.82 -0.70
CA VAL A 27 -3.38 22.15 -0.26
C VAL A 27 -2.10 22.83 -0.75
N VAL A 28 -2.11 23.59 -1.85
CA VAL A 28 -0.93 24.31 -2.33
C VAL A 28 -0.35 25.29 -1.30
N PRO A 29 -1.14 26.18 -0.65
CA PRO A 29 -0.58 27.05 0.39
C PRO A 29 -0.14 26.27 1.62
N ILE A 30 -0.83 25.17 1.97
CA ILE A 30 -0.48 24.32 3.11
C ILE A 30 0.85 23.60 2.86
N SER A 31 1.04 23.03 1.66
CA SER A 31 2.28 22.33 1.32
C SER A 31 3.51 23.24 1.37
N LYS A 32 3.38 24.50 0.94
CA LYS A 32 4.43 25.51 1.14
C LYS A 32 4.71 25.77 2.62
N LYS A 33 3.66 25.87 3.45
CA LYS A 33 3.79 26.09 4.90
C LYS A 33 4.53 24.94 5.61
N ILE A 34 4.34 23.70 5.18
CA ILE A 34 5.04 22.54 5.74
C ILE A 34 6.44 22.32 5.17
N GLY A 35 6.88 23.16 4.23
CA GLY A 35 8.24 23.15 3.69
C GLY A 35 8.41 22.48 2.32
N VAL A 36 7.33 22.17 1.58
CA VAL A 36 7.45 21.71 0.19
C VAL A 36 8.04 22.85 -0.66
N THR A 37 9.24 22.64 -1.18
CA THR A 37 10.00 23.64 -1.94
C THR A 37 9.75 23.55 -3.44
N ARG A 38 9.39 22.35 -3.94
CA ARG A 38 9.19 22.11 -5.37
C ARG A 38 8.08 21.10 -5.60
N LEU A 39 7.23 21.38 -6.57
CA LEU A 39 6.32 20.42 -7.18
C LEU A 39 6.76 20.27 -8.64
N ALA A 40 7.45 19.17 -8.95
CA ALA A 40 8.05 18.92 -10.25
C ALA A 40 7.11 18.07 -11.12
N ASP A 41 6.86 18.50 -12.36
CA ASP A 41 6.23 17.66 -13.39
C ASP A 41 7.29 16.67 -13.91
N ILE A 42 7.07 15.38 -13.70
CA ILE A 42 7.95 14.30 -14.16
C ILE A 42 7.25 13.44 -15.23
N THR A 43 6.15 13.94 -15.77
CA THR A 43 5.33 13.24 -16.76
C THR A 43 6.14 12.81 -17.99
N ASP A 44 6.98 13.71 -18.51
CA ASP A 44 7.75 13.48 -19.75
C ASP A 44 9.06 12.70 -19.50
N MET A 45 9.34 12.29 -18.28
CA MET A 45 10.46 11.36 -18.00
C MET A 45 10.18 9.94 -18.51
N ASP A 46 8.90 9.54 -18.57
CA ASP A 46 8.50 8.25 -19.11
C ASP A 46 7.78 8.43 -20.45
N ILE A 47 8.07 7.54 -21.40
CA ILE A 47 7.47 7.54 -22.74
C ILE A 47 5.93 7.42 -22.70
N LEU A 48 5.36 6.83 -21.65
CA LEU A 48 3.90 6.74 -21.46
C LEU A 48 3.23 8.10 -21.30
N ARG A 49 3.95 9.12 -20.87
CA ARG A 49 3.41 10.47 -20.65
C ARG A 49 2.10 10.48 -19.87
N ILE A 50 1.96 9.57 -18.89
CA ILE A 50 0.87 9.57 -17.92
C ILE A 50 1.25 10.57 -16.83
N PRO A 51 0.32 11.45 -16.38
CA PRO A 51 0.66 12.50 -15.43
C PRO A 51 1.25 11.99 -14.13
N ASN A 52 2.49 12.38 -13.86
CA ASN A 52 3.23 12.11 -12.63
C ASN A 52 3.90 13.39 -12.12
N TYR A 53 3.85 13.60 -10.82
CA TYR A 53 4.46 14.76 -10.15
C TYR A 53 5.25 14.33 -8.94
N SER A 54 6.33 15.03 -8.63
CA SER A 54 7.11 14.85 -7.42
C SER A 54 7.07 16.10 -6.55
N ALA A 55 6.64 15.95 -5.30
CA ALA A 55 6.72 17.01 -4.28
C ALA A 55 8.02 16.82 -3.47
N VAL A 56 8.87 17.82 -3.45
CA VAL A 56 10.16 17.80 -2.74
C VAL A 56 10.02 18.54 -1.43
N LEU A 57 10.25 17.82 -0.34
CA LEU A 57 10.25 18.33 1.03
C LEU A 57 11.64 18.10 1.64
N PRO A 58 12.52 19.12 1.69
CA PRO A 58 13.79 19.02 2.40
C PRO A 58 13.53 18.73 3.87
N GLY A 59 14.07 17.62 4.39
CA GLY A 59 13.96 17.26 5.79
C GLY A 59 15.00 17.96 6.65
N SER A 60 14.80 17.94 7.96
CA SER A 60 15.89 18.09 8.93
C SER A 60 16.67 16.77 8.95
N GLU A 61 17.99 16.81 9.16
CA GLU A 61 18.84 15.60 9.30
C GLU A 61 19.18 14.90 7.96
N ASP A 62 19.73 15.62 7.00
CA ASP A 62 20.35 15.11 5.77
C ASP A 62 19.44 14.30 4.82
N TYR A 63 18.13 14.30 5.00
CA TYR A 63 17.18 13.64 4.11
C TYR A 63 16.39 14.63 3.26
N ILE A 64 16.33 14.34 1.98
CA ILE A 64 15.39 14.98 1.05
C ILE A 64 14.24 14.00 0.78
N TRP A 65 13.07 14.38 1.23
CA TRP A 65 11.87 13.59 0.97
C TRP A 65 11.30 13.95 -0.39
N VAL A 66 11.09 12.93 -1.22
CA VAL A 66 10.45 13.08 -2.52
C VAL A 66 9.20 12.21 -2.53
N TYR A 67 8.04 12.87 -2.63
CA TYR A 67 6.75 12.21 -2.67
C TYR A 67 6.19 12.26 -4.09
N SER A 68 5.73 11.12 -4.59
CA SER A 68 5.30 10.99 -5.98
C SER A 68 3.79 10.91 -6.07
N GLY A 69 3.19 11.75 -6.89
CA GLY A 69 1.75 11.73 -7.17
C GLY A 69 1.45 11.29 -8.57
N LYS A 70 0.38 10.53 -8.72
CA LYS A 70 -0.13 9.95 -9.96
C LYS A 70 -1.60 10.29 -10.17
N GLY A 71 -2.04 10.23 -11.41
CA GLY A 71 -3.46 10.38 -11.71
C GLY A 71 -3.78 10.48 -13.20
N PRO A 72 -5.06 10.34 -13.57
CA PRO A 72 -5.49 10.40 -14.98
C PRO A 72 -5.31 11.79 -15.62
N THR A 73 -5.15 12.83 -14.82
CA THR A 73 -4.86 14.21 -15.28
C THR A 73 -3.76 14.85 -14.44
N LYS A 74 -3.13 15.90 -14.97
CA LYS A 74 -2.10 16.68 -14.24
C LYS A 74 -2.61 17.17 -12.87
N LYS A 75 -3.87 17.65 -12.79
CA LYS A 75 -4.44 18.12 -11.52
C LYS A 75 -4.57 17.00 -10.48
N HIS A 76 -4.93 15.79 -10.91
CA HIS A 76 -4.99 14.63 -10.01
C HIS A 76 -3.59 14.25 -9.51
N ALA A 77 -2.61 14.18 -10.39
CA ALA A 77 -1.23 13.86 -10.03
C ALA A 77 -0.61 14.91 -9.08
N MET A 78 -0.82 16.20 -9.36
CA MET A 78 -0.42 17.29 -8.46
C MET A 78 -1.06 17.17 -7.08
N ALA A 79 -2.38 16.96 -7.03
CA ALA A 79 -3.10 16.81 -5.77
C ALA A 79 -2.61 15.57 -5.00
N SER A 80 -2.36 14.46 -5.69
CA SER A 80 -1.80 13.22 -5.10
C SER A 80 -0.45 13.49 -4.45
N ALA A 81 0.51 14.12 -5.15
CA ALA A 81 1.84 14.41 -4.61
C ALA A 81 1.81 15.33 -3.38
N LEU A 82 1.00 16.40 -3.43
CA LEU A 82 0.88 17.33 -2.32
C LEU A 82 0.14 16.72 -1.12
N MET A 83 -0.90 15.94 -1.36
CA MET A 83 -1.62 15.25 -0.29
C MET A 83 -0.73 14.20 0.39
N GLU A 84 0.13 13.48 -0.35
CA GLU A 84 1.10 12.56 0.23
C GLU A 84 2.13 13.31 1.08
N SER A 85 2.62 14.47 0.65
CA SER A 85 3.56 15.28 1.47
C SER A 85 2.93 15.72 2.80
N ILE A 86 1.66 16.12 2.79
CA ILE A 86 0.90 16.48 4.00
C ILE A 86 0.67 15.28 4.90
N GLU A 87 0.35 14.13 4.32
CA GLU A 87 0.17 12.87 5.02
C GLU A 87 1.44 12.46 5.78
N ARG A 88 2.59 12.47 5.09
CA ARG A 88 3.88 12.15 5.70
C ARG A 88 4.25 13.13 6.80
N TYR A 89 4.11 14.43 6.54
CA TYR A 89 4.37 15.47 7.54
C TYR A 89 3.53 15.27 8.82
N SER A 90 2.22 15.00 8.66
CA SER A 90 1.32 14.83 9.79
C SER A 90 1.55 13.54 10.58
N SER A 91 2.10 12.52 9.93
CA SER A 91 2.40 11.21 10.54
C SER A 91 3.76 11.13 11.23
N LEU A 92 4.67 12.08 10.97
CA LEU A 92 5.94 12.18 11.68
C LEU A 92 5.73 12.66 13.13
N PRO A 93 6.61 12.25 14.07
CA PRO A 93 6.55 12.73 15.45
C PRO A 93 6.58 14.25 15.57
N SER A 94 7.34 14.92 14.70
CA SER A 94 7.44 16.38 14.63
C SER A 94 6.15 17.06 14.13
N GLY A 95 5.35 16.36 13.33
CA GLY A 95 4.07 16.85 12.79
C GLY A 95 2.87 16.53 13.68
N TRP A 96 2.97 15.52 14.51
CA TRP A 96 1.87 15.09 15.39
C TRP A 96 1.75 15.96 16.65
N ARG A 97 0.53 16.23 17.09
CA ARG A 97 0.23 17.12 18.23
C ARG A 97 -0.62 16.45 19.32
N GLY A 98 -0.80 15.13 19.25
CA GLY A 98 -1.54 14.38 20.28
C GLY A 98 -0.71 14.11 21.54
N LYS A 99 -1.27 13.33 22.43
CA LYS A 99 -0.65 12.96 23.71
C LYS A 99 -0.20 11.50 23.68
N PHE A 100 0.97 11.24 24.27
CA PHE A 100 1.44 9.90 24.57
C PHE A 100 1.01 9.48 25.98
N VAL A 101 0.64 8.21 26.11
CA VAL A 101 0.55 7.54 27.41
C VAL A 101 1.73 6.58 27.50
N ARG A 102 2.59 6.75 28.50
CA ARG A 102 3.77 5.90 28.72
C ARG A 102 3.46 4.89 29.81
N SER A 103 3.38 3.63 29.47
CA SER A 103 3.07 2.53 30.40
C SER A 103 3.41 1.18 29.79
N SER A 104 3.40 0.13 30.61
CA SER A 104 3.40 -1.24 30.13
C SER A 104 2.00 -1.67 29.65
N TYR A 105 1.92 -2.72 28.82
CA TYR A 105 0.62 -3.30 28.45
C TYR A 105 -0.14 -3.81 29.68
N SER A 106 0.56 -4.51 30.60
CA SER A 106 -0.02 -5.10 31.80
C SER A 106 -0.69 -4.07 32.70
N GLU A 107 -0.11 -2.89 32.83
CA GLU A 107 -0.65 -1.79 33.62
C GLU A 107 -1.75 -1.05 32.85
N LEU A 108 -1.51 -0.67 31.60
CA LEU A 108 -2.43 0.12 30.78
C LEU A 108 -3.76 -0.61 30.52
N SER A 109 -3.71 -1.93 30.34
CA SER A 109 -4.89 -2.76 30.08
C SER A 109 -5.85 -2.90 31.27
N GLN A 110 -5.44 -2.48 32.47
CA GLN A 110 -6.33 -2.42 33.64
C GLN A 110 -7.33 -1.26 33.55
N THR A 111 -6.99 -0.20 32.83
CA THR A 111 -7.79 1.02 32.74
C THR A 111 -8.37 1.26 31.35
N TYR A 112 -7.65 0.86 30.29
CA TYR A 112 -8.01 1.12 28.91
C TYR A 112 -8.20 -0.16 28.13
N LYS A 113 -8.95 -0.09 27.02
CA LYS A 113 -8.84 -1.06 25.95
C LYS A 113 -7.50 -0.85 25.26
N VAL A 114 -6.71 -1.90 25.10
CA VAL A 114 -5.35 -1.83 24.54
C VAL A 114 -5.17 -2.89 23.48
N LEU A 115 -4.64 -2.51 22.33
CA LEU A 115 -4.22 -3.46 21.30
C LEU A 115 -2.96 -4.19 21.74
N HIS A 116 -3.06 -5.52 21.92
CA HIS A 116 -1.89 -6.33 22.25
C HIS A 116 -0.90 -6.33 21.07
N PRO A 117 0.38 -5.98 21.28
CA PRO A 117 1.39 -5.90 20.21
C PRO A 117 1.53 -7.18 19.37
N ASP A 118 1.41 -8.38 19.98
CA ASP A 118 1.50 -9.66 19.28
C ASP A 118 0.34 -9.93 18.29
N LYS A 119 -0.70 -9.11 18.30
CA LYS A 119 -1.78 -9.19 17.30
C LYS A 119 -1.44 -8.47 15.98
N ILE A 120 -0.35 -7.72 15.96
CA ILE A 120 0.13 -6.99 14.80
C ILE A 120 1.11 -7.89 14.03
N VAL A 121 0.86 -8.10 12.75
CA VAL A 121 1.70 -8.94 11.89
C VAL A 121 2.89 -8.12 11.39
N GLU A 122 3.87 -7.93 12.27
CA GLU A 122 5.08 -7.17 12.01
C GLU A 122 6.31 -7.88 12.56
N PRO A 123 7.47 -7.77 11.91
CA PRO A 123 8.72 -8.29 12.46
C PRO A 123 9.14 -7.51 13.69
N VAL A 124 9.67 -8.23 14.66
CA VAL A 124 10.13 -7.66 15.93
C VAL A 124 11.65 -7.68 16.03
N ARG A 125 12.23 -6.69 16.70
CA ARG A 125 13.66 -6.59 17.00
C ARG A 125 14.05 -7.53 18.16
N PHE A 126 13.12 -7.73 19.08
CA PHE A 126 13.28 -8.58 20.26
C PHE A 126 11.90 -9.09 20.70
N LEU A 127 11.88 -10.14 21.51
CA LEU A 127 10.64 -10.69 22.03
C LEU A 127 9.94 -9.67 22.93
N TYR A 128 8.71 -9.38 22.60
CA TYR A 128 7.87 -8.50 23.39
C TYR A 128 7.44 -9.18 24.69
N ARG A 129 7.41 -8.42 25.79
CA ARG A 129 6.85 -8.82 27.07
C ARG A 129 5.88 -7.76 27.54
N THR A 130 4.82 -8.17 28.20
CA THR A 130 3.71 -7.30 28.64
C THR A 130 4.08 -6.29 29.72
N ASP A 131 5.24 -6.48 30.39
CA ASP A 131 5.81 -5.58 31.39
C ASP A 131 6.71 -4.47 30.79
N MET A 132 7.01 -4.54 29.49
CA MET A 132 7.83 -3.53 28.82
C MET A 132 7.09 -2.19 28.72
N ILE A 133 7.79 -1.13 29.06
CA ILE A 133 7.26 0.24 28.93
C ILE A 133 7.29 0.63 27.46
N MET A 134 6.15 1.09 26.95
CA MET A 134 5.96 1.60 25.59
C MET A 134 5.24 2.94 25.63
N ASP A 135 5.30 3.67 24.51
CA ASP A 135 4.44 4.82 24.29
C ASP A 135 3.20 4.40 23.50
N TRP A 136 2.04 4.82 23.98
CA TRP A 136 0.73 4.50 23.42
C TRP A 136 0.01 5.77 23.02
N ILE A 137 -0.83 5.66 21.98
CA ILE A 137 -1.73 6.74 21.56
C ILE A 137 -3.13 6.18 21.34
N SER A 138 -4.13 7.06 21.44
CA SER A 138 -5.53 6.68 21.26
C SER A 138 -5.86 6.49 19.79
N GLY A 139 -6.56 5.41 19.47
CA GLY A 139 -7.25 5.13 18.24
C GLY A 139 -8.73 4.85 18.50
N TYR A 140 -9.49 4.65 17.43
CA TYR A 140 -10.91 4.30 17.50
C TYR A 140 -11.18 3.05 16.67
N ASP A 141 -11.74 2.02 17.31
CA ASP A 141 -12.14 0.79 16.64
C ASP A 141 -13.53 0.97 16.01
N LEU A 142 -13.57 1.01 14.68
CA LEU A 142 -14.80 1.24 13.93
C LEU A 142 -15.78 0.06 14.00
N VAL A 143 -15.29 -1.17 14.21
CA VAL A 143 -16.14 -2.38 14.29
C VAL A 143 -16.83 -2.47 15.65
N ASN A 144 -16.09 -2.15 16.72
CA ASN A 144 -16.59 -2.29 18.09
C ASN A 144 -17.12 -0.97 18.68
N GLY A 145 -16.90 0.16 17.98
CA GLY A 145 -17.42 1.47 18.42
C GLY A 145 -16.77 1.99 19.70
N GLU A 146 -15.49 1.64 19.96
CA GLU A 146 -14.80 1.95 21.21
C GLU A 146 -13.43 2.62 20.99
N GLU A 147 -12.98 3.39 21.96
CA GLU A 147 -11.60 3.88 21.98
C GLU A 147 -10.64 2.75 22.39
N ILE A 148 -9.47 2.75 21.79
CA ILE A 148 -8.44 1.73 22.01
C ILE A 148 -7.05 2.35 21.94
N MET A 149 -6.19 2.00 22.89
CA MET A 149 -4.79 2.39 22.88
C MET A 149 -3.99 1.49 21.93
N VAL A 150 -3.15 2.09 21.09
CA VAL A 150 -2.27 1.40 20.16
C VAL A 150 -0.83 1.82 20.34
N PRO A 151 0.17 0.96 20.02
CA PRO A 151 1.57 1.35 20.08
C PRO A 151 1.85 2.56 19.18
N ALA A 152 2.42 3.61 19.74
CA ALA A 152 2.75 4.84 19.02
C ALA A 152 3.70 4.58 17.84
N SER A 153 4.60 3.61 17.97
CA SER A 153 5.57 3.20 16.95
C SER A 153 4.93 2.52 15.71
N ILE A 154 3.71 2.00 15.82
CA ILE A 154 2.94 1.50 14.69
C ILE A 154 2.09 2.60 14.06
N ALA A 155 1.58 3.50 14.88
CA ALA A 155 0.68 4.54 14.41
C ALA A 155 1.42 5.70 13.75
N LEU A 156 2.55 6.12 14.30
CA LEU A 156 3.37 7.22 13.80
C LEU A 156 4.52 6.72 12.92
N PHE A 157 4.75 7.41 11.83
CA PHE A 157 5.86 7.08 10.94
C PHE A 157 7.20 7.48 11.55
N ARG A 158 8.17 6.54 11.62
CA ARG A 158 9.51 6.74 12.19
C ARG A 158 9.53 7.17 13.65
N TYR A 159 8.54 6.81 14.44
CA TYR A 159 8.56 7.10 15.86
C TYR A 159 9.47 6.14 16.61
N MET A 160 10.47 6.69 17.29
CA MET A 160 11.30 6.01 18.28
C MET A 160 11.05 6.62 19.65
N PRO A 161 10.53 5.84 20.60
CA PRO A 161 10.30 6.35 21.94
C PRO A 161 11.62 6.65 22.65
N PRO A 162 11.69 7.75 23.43
CA PRO A 162 12.84 7.99 24.30
C PRO A 162 12.83 7.01 25.50
N PRO A 163 14.03 6.61 26.00
CA PRO A 163 14.11 5.77 27.18
C PRO A 163 13.29 6.29 28.37
N PRO A 164 12.70 5.44 29.22
CA PRO A 164 12.84 3.97 29.27
C PRO A 164 11.88 3.23 28.33
N ALA A 165 11.04 3.92 27.54
CA ALA A 165 10.12 3.27 26.63
C ALA A 165 10.86 2.62 25.45
N VAL A 166 10.33 1.49 24.96
CA VAL A 166 10.93 0.70 23.89
C VAL A 166 9.99 0.59 22.68
N ASN A 167 10.60 0.36 21.51
CA ASN A 167 9.88 -0.04 20.31
C ASN A 167 10.27 -1.47 19.94
N PRO A 168 9.39 -2.47 20.09
CA PRO A 168 9.70 -3.85 19.73
C PRO A 168 9.70 -4.10 18.22
N PHE A 169 9.06 -3.26 17.42
CA PHE A 169 8.91 -3.48 15.98
C PHE A 169 10.17 -3.10 15.18
N ALA A 170 10.50 -3.92 14.19
CA ALA A 170 11.76 -3.80 13.45
C ALA A 170 11.71 -2.77 12.32
N TYR A 171 10.53 -2.52 11.75
CA TYR A 171 10.39 -1.68 10.57
C TYR A 171 9.47 -0.48 10.81
N PHE A 172 9.74 0.58 10.06
CA PHE A 172 8.86 1.71 9.89
C PHE A 172 8.31 1.68 8.47
N HIS A 173 7.03 1.69 8.32
CA HIS A 173 6.37 1.73 7.03
C HIS A 173 5.14 2.64 7.08
N THR A 174 4.62 2.94 5.91
CA THR A 174 3.50 3.87 5.73
C THR A 174 2.18 3.17 5.45
N ASN A 175 2.14 1.84 5.49
CA ASN A 175 0.94 1.05 5.24
C ASN A 175 -0.24 1.50 6.10
N GLY A 176 -1.35 1.82 5.45
CA GLY A 176 -2.56 2.32 6.12
C GLY A 176 -2.52 3.80 6.50
N LEU A 177 -1.47 4.56 6.12
CA LEU A 177 -1.49 6.02 6.18
C LEU A 177 -2.26 6.57 4.99
N ALA A 178 -3.18 7.50 5.25
CA ALA A 178 -3.87 8.18 4.17
C ALA A 178 -4.32 9.58 4.58
N SER A 179 -4.40 10.45 3.59
CA SER A 179 -4.97 11.79 3.69
C SER A 179 -6.24 11.91 2.84
N GLY A 180 -7.12 12.83 3.20
CA GLY A 180 -8.36 13.10 2.47
C GLY A 180 -8.83 14.54 2.59
N ASN A 181 -9.78 14.93 1.74
CA ASN A 181 -10.45 16.24 1.87
C ASN A 181 -11.34 16.28 3.12
N VAL A 182 -11.85 15.13 3.49
CA VAL A 182 -12.66 14.85 4.70
C VAL A 182 -12.16 13.57 5.34
N MET A 183 -12.56 13.32 6.58
CA MET A 183 -12.15 12.16 7.36
C MET A 183 -12.51 10.85 6.67
N GLU A 184 -13.72 10.78 6.09
CA GLU A 184 -14.22 9.60 5.41
C GLU A 184 -13.37 9.23 4.17
N GLU A 185 -12.88 10.22 3.40
CA GLU A 185 -11.94 9.95 2.31
C GLU A 185 -10.63 9.35 2.80
N ALA A 186 -10.08 9.90 3.89
CA ALA A 186 -8.84 9.41 4.48
C ALA A 186 -9.02 7.98 5.01
N VAL A 187 -10.11 7.71 5.72
CA VAL A 187 -10.44 6.38 6.27
C VAL A 187 -10.64 5.35 5.14
N CYS A 188 -11.46 5.66 4.14
CA CYS A 188 -11.70 4.76 3.02
C CYS A 188 -10.39 4.42 2.27
N HIS A 189 -9.56 5.43 2.01
CA HIS A 189 -8.26 5.24 1.34
C HIS A 189 -7.31 4.39 2.20
N ALA A 190 -7.20 4.67 3.48
CA ALA A 190 -6.37 3.90 4.41
C ALA A 190 -6.78 2.42 4.49
N LEU A 191 -8.09 2.16 4.54
CA LEU A 191 -8.63 0.79 4.55
C LEU A 191 -8.37 0.06 3.22
N CYS A 192 -8.55 0.73 2.09
CA CYS A 192 -8.20 0.16 0.79
C CYS A 192 -6.71 -0.20 0.71
N GLU A 193 -5.81 0.65 1.25
CA GLU A 193 -4.37 0.38 1.22
C GLU A 193 -3.99 -0.83 2.07
N VAL A 194 -4.49 -0.97 3.29
CA VAL A 194 -4.15 -2.14 4.12
C VAL A 194 -4.68 -3.45 3.52
N ILE A 195 -5.84 -3.42 2.85
CA ILE A 195 -6.38 -4.58 2.11
C ILE A 195 -5.53 -4.88 0.87
N GLU A 196 -5.07 -3.84 0.16
CA GLU A 196 -4.17 -3.96 -0.98
C GLU A 196 -2.87 -4.68 -0.59
N ARG A 197 -2.25 -4.26 0.50
CA ARG A 197 -1.00 -4.86 1.00
C ARG A 197 -1.19 -6.29 1.49
N ASP A 198 -2.33 -6.61 2.10
CA ASP A 198 -2.72 -7.99 2.43
C ASP A 198 -2.85 -8.84 1.17
N ALA A 199 -3.64 -8.38 0.19
CA ALA A 199 -3.85 -9.11 -1.07
C ALA A 199 -2.53 -9.34 -1.82
N MET A 200 -1.66 -8.32 -1.91
CA MET A 200 -0.32 -8.43 -2.51
C MET A 200 0.55 -9.45 -1.78
N SER A 201 0.51 -9.45 -0.44
CA SER A 201 1.28 -10.39 0.38
C SER A 201 0.82 -11.82 0.17
N LEU A 202 -0.50 -12.05 0.20
CA LEU A 202 -1.10 -13.35 -0.05
C LEU A 202 -0.86 -13.81 -1.49
N ALA A 203 -0.96 -12.91 -2.48
CA ALA A 203 -0.72 -13.23 -3.87
C ALA A 203 0.70 -13.70 -4.12
N GLY A 204 1.70 -12.96 -3.63
CA GLY A 204 3.10 -13.35 -3.76
C GLY A 204 3.40 -14.70 -3.12
N LEU A 205 2.84 -14.96 -1.92
CA LEU A 205 3.03 -16.22 -1.23
C LEU A 205 2.33 -17.41 -1.89
N ARG A 206 1.20 -17.18 -2.57
CA ARG A 206 0.45 -18.23 -3.28
C ARG A 206 1.04 -18.58 -4.64
N ALA A 207 1.55 -17.59 -5.35
CA ALA A 207 2.10 -17.78 -6.68
C ALA A 207 3.52 -18.35 -6.66
N SER A 208 4.28 -18.12 -5.59
CA SER A 208 5.63 -18.65 -5.46
C SER A 208 5.61 -20.16 -5.27
N ALA A 209 6.39 -20.88 -6.07
CA ALA A 209 6.51 -22.34 -6.01
C ALA A 209 7.09 -22.81 -4.67
N ILE A 210 8.05 -22.08 -4.12
CA ILE A 210 8.47 -22.18 -2.72
C ILE A 210 8.52 -20.77 -2.14
N PRO A 211 7.71 -20.47 -1.12
CA PRO A 211 7.81 -19.19 -0.44
C PRO A 211 9.23 -18.95 0.06
N PHE A 212 9.75 -17.76 -0.20
CA PHE A 212 11.14 -17.38 0.09
C PHE A 212 11.60 -17.71 1.53
N HIS A 213 10.70 -17.63 2.51
CA HIS A 213 11.03 -17.99 3.89
C HIS A 213 11.18 -19.50 4.11
N ILE A 214 10.43 -20.35 3.38
CA ILE A 214 10.62 -21.80 3.41
C ILE A 214 11.94 -22.13 2.72
N LEU A 215 12.23 -21.51 1.59
CA LEU A 215 13.51 -21.64 0.91
C LEU A 215 14.65 -21.23 1.83
N ARG A 216 14.54 -20.10 2.53
CA ARG A 216 15.53 -19.64 3.51
C ARG A 216 15.69 -20.62 4.68
N THR A 217 14.60 -21.21 5.18
CA THR A 217 14.66 -22.23 6.23
C THR A 217 15.32 -23.50 5.75
N ILE A 218 15.04 -23.94 4.53
CA ILE A 218 15.68 -25.10 3.89
C ILE A 218 17.18 -24.84 3.70
N ILE A 219 17.56 -23.69 3.17
CA ILE A 219 18.97 -23.29 2.98
C ILE A 219 19.71 -23.25 4.33
N HIS A 220 19.09 -22.67 5.35
CA HIS A 220 19.66 -22.60 6.69
C HIS A 220 19.79 -23.96 7.36
N SER A 221 18.78 -24.84 7.22
CA SER A 221 18.83 -26.20 7.79
C SER A 221 19.79 -27.13 7.05
N LEU A 222 20.10 -26.86 5.79
CA LEU A 222 21.07 -27.63 5.01
C LEU A 222 22.51 -27.16 5.22
N ASN A 223 22.75 -26.14 6.06
CA ASN A 223 24.08 -25.57 6.34
C ASN A 223 24.86 -25.17 5.07
N VAL A 224 24.15 -24.73 4.05
CA VAL A 224 24.72 -24.38 2.75
C VAL A 224 25.26 -22.95 2.82
N GLU A 225 26.56 -22.82 3.02
CA GLU A 225 27.22 -21.49 3.11
C GLU A 225 27.47 -20.84 1.74
N SER A 226 27.22 -21.52 0.62
CA SER A 226 27.54 -20.97 -0.69
C SER A 226 26.32 -20.44 -1.46
N PHE A 227 26.41 -19.19 -1.86
CA PHE A 227 25.47 -18.46 -2.69
C PHE A 227 25.16 -19.15 -4.05
N SER A 228 26.07 -19.96 -4.56
CA SER A 228 25.94 -20.69 -5.83
C SER A 228 24.89 -21.79 -5.83
N VAL A 229 24.59 -22.38 -4.67
CA VAL A 229 23.53 -23.40 -4.57
C VAL A 229 22.14 -22.76 -4.54
N SER A 230 22.03 -21.54 -4.03
CA SER A 230 20.75 -20.82 -3.97
C SER A 230 20.26 -20.38 -5.36
N THR A 231 21.15 -19.98 -6.25
CA THR A 231 20.80 -19.60 -7.64
C THR A 231 20.37 -20.81 -8.45
N ASN A 232 21.04 -21.95 -8.34
CA ASN A 232 20.66 -23.18 -9.04
C ASN A 232 19.34 -23.80 -8.50
N LEU A 233 18.99 -23.57 -7.24
CA LEU A 233 17.68 -23.95 -6.71
C LEU A 233 16.56 -22.99 -7.16
N ALA A 234 16.84 -21.70 -7.18
CA ALA A 234 15.85 -20.68 -7.61
C ALA A 234 15.43 -20.92 -9.07
N ASP A 235 16.35 -21.35 -9.95
CA ASP A 235 16.04 -21.69 -11.34
C ASP A 235 15.08 -22.87 -11.52
N LYS A 236 14.89 -23.69 -10.49
CA LYS A 236 13.94 -24.83 -10.50
C LYS A 236 12.54 -24.48 -9.99
N PHE A 237 12.39 -23.32 -9.36
CA PHE A 237 11.15 -22.89 -8.76
C PHE A 237 10.63 -21.64 -9.44
N VAL A 238 9.94 -21.85 -10.55
CA VAL A 238 9.26 -20.77 -11.29
C VAL A 238 7.92 -20.50 -10.63
N ASP A 239 7.57 -19.23 -10.47
CA ASP A 239 6.24 -18.83 -10.01
C ASP A 239 5.16 -19.39 -10.93
N ASP A 240 3.97 -19.70 -10.37
CA ASP A 240 2.80 -20.09 -11.16
C ASP A 240 1.97 -18.85 -11.51
N PRO A 241 2.06 -18.34 -12.74
CA PRO A 241 1.29 -17.17 -13.17
C PRO A 241 -0.21 -17.46 -13.27
N SER A 242 -0.61 -18.75 -13.32
CA SER A 242 -2.00 -19.17 -13.53
C SER A 242 -2.82 -19.28 -12.25
N ILE A 243 -2.21 -19.00 -11.10
CA ILE A 243 -2.94 -18.86 -9.83
C ILE A 243 -3.94 -17.70 -9.90
N PHE A 244 -3.55 -16.60 -10.56
CA PHE A 244 -4.38 -15.42 -10.74
C PHE A 244 -4.74 -15.26 -12.21
N PRO A 245 -6.03 -15.01 -12.54
CA PRO A 245 -6.44 -14.82 -13.91
C PRO A 245 -5.94 -13.47 -14.46
N ASP A 246 -5.56 -13.46 -15.73
CA ASP A 246 -5.43 -12.21 -16.47
C ASP A 246 -6.82 -11.62 -16.72
N VAL A 247 -6.95 -10.31 -16.51
CA VAL A 247 -8.21 -9.58 -16.74
C VAL A 247 -8.16 -8.91 -18.10
N ASP A 248 -9.05 -9.32 -19.01
CA ASP A 248 -9.25 -8.64 -20.28
C ASP A 248 -10.01 -7.32 -20.05
N ILE A 249 -9.31 -6.23 -20.24
CA ILE A 249 -9.82 -4.86 -20.09
C ILE A 249 -10.15 -4.18 -21.42
N SER A 250 -10.07 -4.90 -22.56
CA SER A 250 -10.27 -4.35 -23.90
C SER A 250 -11.65 -3.75 -24.13
N GLU A 251 -12.68 -4.34 -23.49
CA GLU A 251 -14.08 -3.92 -23.62
C GLU A 251 -14.55 -2.98 -22.49
N ILE A 252 -13.61 -2.47 -21.65
CA ILE A 252 -14.01 -1.62 -20.52
C ILE A 252 -14.66 -0.32 -20.98
N ASP A 253 -15.84 -0.01 -20.44
CA ASP A 253 -16.53 1.27 -20.68
C ASP A 253 -16.27 2.26 -19.54
N PHE A 254 -15.02 2.70 -19.43
CA PHE A 254 -14.57 3.67 -18.46
C PHE A 254 -13.46 4.54 -19.03
N GLU A 255 -13.84 5.75 -19.45
CA GLU A 255 -13.00 6.66 -20.22
C GLU A 255 -11.58 6.89 -19.64
N PRO A 256 -11.40 7.08 -18.31
CA PRO A 256 -10.07 7.26 -17.75
C PRO A 256 -9.13 6.07 -18.00
N VAL A 257 -9.64 4.83 -17.95
CA VAL A 257 -8.85 3.63 -18.23
C VAL A 257 -8.60 3.47 -19.74
N LYS A 258 -9.60 3.72 -20.60
CA LYS A 258 -9.41 3.70 -22.07
C LYS A 258 -8.27 4.62 -22.49
N ASN A 259 -8.24 5.85 -21.95
CA ASN A 259 -7.20 6.83 -22.24
C ASN A 259 -5.80 6.36 -21.80
N LEU A 260 -5.70 5.65 -20.68
CA LEU A 260 -4.44 5.06 -20.24
C LEU A 260 -4.00 3.91 -21.15
N MET A 261 -4.92 3.00 -21.49
CA MET A 261 -4.64 1.87 -22.41
C MET A 261 -4.12 2.36 -23.76
N GLU A 262 -4.71 3.43 -24.29
CA GLU A 262 -4.26 4.01 -25.56
C GLU A 262 -2.82 4.53 -25.46
N LYS A 263 -2.41 5.12 -24.33
CA LYS A 263 -1.02 5.56 -24.10
C LYS A 263 -0.05 4.39 -24.07
N PHE A 264 -0.39 3.28 -23.42
CA PHE A 264 0.42 2.06 -23.43
C PHE A 264 0.56 1.50 -24.86
N LYS A 265 -0.54 1.45 -25.60
CA LYS A 265 -0.57 0.99 -26.99
C LYS A 265 0.30 1.88 -27.90
N GLN A 266 0.18 3.20 -27.80
CA GLN A 266 0.97 4.15 -28.59
C GLN A 266 2.47 4.07 -28.27
N ALA A 267 2.81 3.78 -27.02
CA ALA A 267 4.20 3.58 -26.58
C ALA A 267 4.76 2.19 -26.96
N GLY A 268 3.93 1.27 -27.44
CA GLY A 268 4.34 -0.12 -27.71
C GLY A 268 4.67 -0.93 -26.45
N ILE A 269 4.19 -0.49 -25.27
CA ILE A 269 4.45 -1.14 -24.00
C ILE A 269 3.30 -2.07 -23.66
N SER A 270 3.61 -3.33 -23.34
CA SER A 270 2.61 -4.30 -22.90
C SER A 270 2.10 -3.96 -21.51
N LEU A 271 0.78 -3.91 -21.36
CA LEU A 271 0.09 -3.78 -20.07
C LEU A 271 -0.66 -5.07 -19.76
N MET A 272 -0.36 -5.69 -18.65
CA MET A 272 -1.03 -6.88 -18.12
C MET A 272 -1.74 -6.53 -16.83
N VAL A 273 -2.93 -7.07 -16.63
CA VAL A 273 -3.70 -6.89 -15.39
C VAL A 273 -4.11 -8.25 -14.86
N LYS A 274 -3.88 -8.49 -13.56
CA LYS A 274 -4.33 -9.70 -12.87
C LYS A 274 -5.28 -9.34 -11.74
N ASP A 275 -6.32 -10.16 -11.57
CA ASP A 275 -7.19 -10.09 -10.38
C ASP A 275 -6.53 -10.85 -9.24
N ILE A 276 -6.12 -10.12 -8.21
CA ILE A 276 -5.51 -10.65 -6.98
C ILE A 276 -6.42 -10.46 -5.76
N THR A 277 -7.71 -10.26 -5.99
CA THR A 277 -8.70 -10.11 -4.91
C THR A 277 -8.60 -11.26 -3.91
N SER A 278 -8.39 -10.92 -2.65
CA SER A 278 -8.31 -11.90 -1.56
C SER A 278 -9.72 -12.34 -1.10
N ASP A 279 -9.77 -13.23 -0.11
CA ASP A 279 -11.00 -13.68 0.54
C ASP A 279 -11.85 -12.56 1.17
N ILE A 280 -11.25 -11.38 1.39
CA ILE A 280 -11.98 -10.18 1.82
C ILE A 280 -12.99 -9.74 0.75
N GLY A 281 -12.73 -10.03 -0.52
CA GLY A 281 -13.67 -9.77 -1.61
C GLY A 281 -13.82 -8.29 -1.96
N ILE A 282 -12.84 -7.46 -1.67
CA ILE A 282 -12.74 -6.09 -2.19
C ILE A 282 -11.84 -6.12 -3.44
N PRO A 283 -12.33 -5.67 -4.62
CA PRO A 283 -11.57 -5.72 -5.87
C PRO A 283 -10.16 -5.19 -5.72
N THR A 284 -9.19 -6.04 -6.07
CA THR A 284 -7.76 -5.71 -5.97
C THR A 284 -7.05 -6.23 -7.21
N PHE A 285 -6.36 -5.33 -7.92
CA PHE A 285 -5.62 -5.65 -9.13
C PHE A 285 -4.12 -5.46 -8.93
N ASN A 286 -3.35 -6.35 -9.56
CA ASN A 286 -1.97 -6.11 -9.94
C ASN A 286 -1.97 -5.74 -11.42
N ALA A 287 -1.42 -4.58 -11.75
CA ALA A 287 -1.09 -4.20 -13.12
C ALA A 287 0.42 -4.23 -13.29
N SER A 288 0.88 -4.70 -14.45
CA SER A 288 2.30 -4.75 -14.75
C SER A 288 2.59 -4.32 -16.19
N SER A 289 3.74 -3.71 -16.40
CA SER A 289 4.25 -3.40 -17.72
C SER A 289 5.58 -4.10 -17.95
N VAL A 290 5.74 -4.63 -19.16
CA VAL A 290 6.97 -5.23 -19.64
C VAL A 290 7.38 -4.51 -20.91
N GLU A 291 8.53 -3.86 -20.88
CA GLU A 291 9.15 -3.23 -22.03
C GLU A 291 10.47 -3.94 -22.31
N TRP A 292 10.55 -4.60 -23.45
CA TRP A 292 11.76 -5.30 -23.88
C TRP A 292 12.67 -4.35 -24.61
N ILE A 293 13.85 -4.09 -24.08
CA ILE A 293 14.90 -3.28 -24.73
C ILE A 293 15.78 -4.17 -25.58
N SER A 294 15.96 -5.43 -25.18
CA SER A 294 16.65 -6.48 -25.91
C SER A 294 16.09 -7.84 -25.53
N HIS A 295 16.58 -8.93 -26.12
CA HIS A 295 16.13 -10.30 -25.81
C HIS A 295 16.24 -10.63 -24.31
N ASP A 296 17.22 -10.05 -23.61
CA ASP A 296 17.52 -10.36 -22.20
C ASP A 296 17.24 -9.20 -21.24
N TYR A 297 16.95 -8.00 -21.74
CA TYR A 297 16.72 -6.81 -20.91
C TYR A 297 15.34 -6.24 -21.15
N GLY A 298 14.57 -6.13 -20.08
CA GLY A 298 13.28 -5.48 -20.07
C GLY A 298 13.15 -4.55 -18.87
N TYR A 299 12.45 -3.43 -19.08
CA TYR A 299 12.03 -2.57 -17.99
C TYR A 299 10.69 -3.07 -17.44
N LEU A 300 10.73 -3.57 -16.21
CA LEU A 300 9.58 -4.14 -15.52
C LEU A 300 9.04 -3.12 -14.52
N ALA A 301 7.74 -2.89 -14.51
CA ALA A 301 7.09 -2.06 -13.51
C ALA A 301 5.75 -2.67 -13.11
N GLU A 302 5.44 -2.61 -11.84
CA GLU A 302 4.16 -3.04 -11.28
C GLU A 302 3.46 -1.90 -10.54
N GLY A 303 2.14 -2.02 -10.45
CA GLY A 303 1.29 -1.15 -9.66
C GLY A 303 0.07 -1.91 -9.17
N HIS A 304 -0.49 -1.45 -8.06
CA HIS A 304 -1.61 -2.10 -7.40
C HIS A 304 -2.74 -1.12 -7.17
N GLY A 305 -3.94 -1.65 -7.03
CA GLY A 305 -5.09 -0.83 -6.76
C GLY A 305 -6.22 -1.62 -6.12
N THR A 306 -6.73 -1.11 -5.02
CA THR A 306 -7.86 -1.67 -4.28
C THR A 306 -8.94 -0.61 -4.07
N HIS A 307 -10.17 -0.96 -4.37
CA HIS A 307 -11.35 -0.12 -4.12
C HIS A 307 -12.63 -0.96 -4.27
N PRO A 308 -13.74 -0.67 -3.56
CA PRO A 308 -15.03 -1.31 -3.80
C PRO A 308 -15.49 -1.23 -5.26
N ASP A 309 -15.36 -0.08 -5.91
CA ASP A 309 -15.56 0.06 -7.36
C ASP A 309 -14.32 -0.46 -8.11
N ALA A 310 -14.48 -1.58 -8.82
CA ALA A 310 -13.39 -2.23 -9.57
C ALA A 310 -12.77 -1.32 -10.63
N ARG A 311 -13.54 -0.36 -11.21
CA ARG A 311 -13.01 0.62 -12.17
C ARG A 311 -11.98 1.54 -11.53
N ILE A 312 -12.24 1.98 -10.29
CA ILE A 312 -11.32 2.82 -9.51
C ILE A 312 -10.10 2.00 -9.07
N ALA A 313 -10.30 0.75 -8.63
CA ALA A 313 -9.20 -0.15 -8.29
C ALA A 313 -8.25 -0.35 -9.50
N LEU A 314 -8.81 -0.63 -10.67
CA LEU A 314 -8.05 -0.78 -11.91
C LEU A 314 -7.31 0.50 -12.32
N LEU A 315 -7.99 1.67 -12.24
CA LEU A 315 -7.37 2.96 -12.54
C LEU A 315 -6.17 3.24 -11.62
N ARG A 316 -6.29 2.91 -10.34
CA ARG A 316 -5.20 3.04 -9.36
C ARG A 316 -4.02 2.15 -9.71
N ALA A 317 -4.28 0.87 -10.03
CA ALA A 317 -3.24 -0.08 -10.43
C ALA A 317 -2.47 0.40 -11.67
N ILE A 318 -3.16 0.78 -12.73
CA ILE A 318 -2.52 1.24 -13.97
C ILE A 318 -1.74 2.55 -13.78
N THR A 319 -2.30 3.51 -13.05
CA THR A 319 -1.57 4.77 -12.78
C THR A 319 -0.35 4.54 -11.88
N GLU A 320 -0.37 3.51 -11.01
CA GLU A 320 0.79 3.15 -10.19
C GLU A 320 1.92 2.52 -11.00
N VAL A 321 1.62 1.74 -12.04
CA VAL A 321 2.64 1.29 -12.99
C VAL A 321 3.41 2.49 -13.55
N SER A 322 2.68 3.51 -14.02
CA SER A 322 3.30 4.73 -14.54
C SER A 322 4.11 5.49 -13.48
N GLN A 323 3.61 5.54 -12.23
CA GLN A 323 4.34 6.16 -11.12
C GLN A 323 5.65 5.43 -10.82
N THR A 324 5.62 4.10 -10.79
CA THR A 324 6.80 3.26 -10.59
C THR A 324 7.83 3.52 -11.69
N ARG A 325 7.41 3.55 -12.97
CA ARG A 325 8.27 3.85 -14.10
C ARG A 325 8.92 5.24 -13.98
N ALA A 326 8.10 6.28 -13.83
CA ALA A 326 8.57 7.66 -13.77
C ALA A 326 9.49 7.91 -12.55
N ALA A 327 9.17 7.34 -11.39
CA ALA A 327 9.97 7.48 -10.18
C ALA A 327 11.35 6.78 -10.31
N ASN A 328 11.38 5.61 -10.93
CA ASN A 328 12.62 4.88 -11.17
C ASN A 328 13.52 5.64 -12.17
N ILE A 329 12.95 6.18 -13.25
CA ILE A 329 13.70 6.99 -14.23
C ILE A 329 14.23 8.28 -13.56
N GLN A 330 13.41 8.93 -12.73
CA GLN A 330 13.82 10.12 -11.99
C GLN A 330 14.99 9.85 -11.05
N GLY A 331 15.02 8.68 -10.38
CA GLY A 331 16.08 8.29 -9.45
C GLY A 331 16.26 9.22 -8.22
N ALA A 332 15.26 10.07 -7.93
CA ALA A 332 15.35 11.07 -6.85
C ALA A 332 14.91 10.54 -5.47
N ARG A 333 14.47 9.29 -5.40
CA ARG A 333 14.04 8.66 -4.15
C ARG A 333 15.17 7.79 -3.59
N ASP A 334 15.61 8.08 -2.37
CA ASP A 334 16.69 7.35 -1.70
C ASP A 334 16.34 5.89 -1.39
N ASP A 335 15.05 5.57 -1.28
CA ASP A 335 14.56 4.21 -1.03
C ASP A 335 14.45 3.36 -2.30
N LEU A 336 14.46 3.97 -3.48
CA LEU A 336 14.55 3.29 -4.77
C LEU A 336 16.04 3.10 -5.09
N ARG A 337 16.63 2.02 -4.60
CA ARG A 337 18.00 1.66 -4.96
C ARG A 337 18.10 1.42 -6.48
N LYS A 338 19.24 1.84 -7.03
CA LYS A 338 19.64 1.79 -8.45
C LYS A 338 18.89 0.72 -9.25
N ILE A 339 18.32 1.13 -10.38
CA ILE A 339 17.89 0.19 -11.41
C ILE A 339 19.11 -0.66 -11.73
N LYS A 340 19.10 -1.89 -11.29
CA LYS A 340 20.11 -2.84 -11.67
C LYS A 340 19.76 -3.36 -13.05
N TYR A 341 20.45 -2.88 -14.05
CA TYR A 341 20.45 -3.46 -15.41
C TYR A 341 21.23 -4.78 -15.48
N SER A 342 21.44 -5.44 -14.33
CA SER A 342 22.19 -6.68 -14.23
C SER A 342 21.27 -7.90 -14.29
N ASP A 343 21.88 -9.09 -14.29
CA ASP A 343 21.24 -10.42 -14.37
C ASP A 343 20.04 -10.68 -13.44
N GLU A 344 19.89 -9.88 -12.38
CA GLU A 344 18.73 -9.91 -11.48
C GLU A 344 17.41 -9.59 -12.19
N ASN A 345 17.41 -8.84 -13.30
CA ASN A 345 16.20 -8.61 -14.10
C ASN A 345 15.72 -9.87 -14.84
N THR A 346 16.57 -10.87 -15.02
CA THR A 346 16.17 -12.14 -15.64
C THR A 346 15.32 -12.99 -14.69
N ASP A 347 15.56 -12.94 -13.39
CA ASP A 347 14.78 -13.66 -12.39
C ASP A 347 13.43 -12.99 -12.16
N ASP A 348 13.38 -11.65 -12.17
CA ASP A 348 12.14 -10.88 -12.07
C ASP A 348 11.18 -11.14 -13.24
N LYS A 349 11.68 -11.48 -14.45
CA LYS A 349 10.85 -11.85 -15.61
C LYS A 349 10.05 -13.13 -15.40
N ARG A 350 10.52 -14.03 -14.52
CA ARG A 350 9.85 -15.27 -14.14
C ARG A 350 8.88 -15.08 -12.97
N ALA A 351 8.78 -13.86 -12.45
CA ALA A 351 7.82 -13.54 -11.41
C ALA A 351 6.39 -13.54 -11.99
N TRP A 352 5.47 -14.12 -11.25
CA TRP A 352 4.09 -14.38 -11.67
C TRP A 352 3.37 -13.14 -12.23
N GLN A 353 3.68 -11.95 -11.72
CA GLN A 353 3.04 -10.70 -12.14
C GLN A 353 3.43 -10.24 -13.55
N PHE A 354 4.56 -10.73 -14.08
CA PHE A 354 5.07 -10.37 -15.42
C PHE A 354 4.87 -11.49 -16.45
N MET A 355 4.29 -12.61 -16.05
CA MET A 355 4.02 -13.74 -16.94
C MET A 355 2.51 -13.84 -17.24
N PRO A 356 2.12 -14.11 -18.50
CA PRO A 356 0.73 -14.31 -18.85
C PRO A 356 0.14 -15.54 -18.14
N SER A 357 -1.09 -15.41 -17.68
CA SER A 357 -1.86 -16.52 -17.10
C SER A 357 -2.51 -17.37 -18.18
N THR A 358 -2.63 -18.68 -17.95
CA THR A 358 -3.49 -19.56 -18.76
C THR A 358 -4.99 -19.30 -18.48
N LYS A 359 -5.32 -18.69 -17.35
CA LYS A 359 -6.69 -18.30 -17.00
C LYS A 359 -6.93 -16.85 -17.41
N LYS A 360 -8.05 -16.61 -18.08
CA LYS A 360 -8.48 -15.26 -18.46
C LYS A 360 -9.92 -15.04 -18.06
N ILE A 361 -10.22 -13.85 -17.57
CA ILE A 361 -11.57 -13.37 -17.28
C ILE A 361 -11.80 -12.02 -17.96
N LYS A 362 -13.04 -11.70 -18.27
CA LYS A 362 -13.39 -10.36 -18.74
C LYS A 362 -13.58 -9.44 -17.54
N PHE A 363 -13.26 -8.15 -17.69
CA PHE A 363 -13.45 -7.16 -16.61
C PHE A 363 -14.88 -7.15 -16.05
N ARG A 364 -15.90 -7.37 -16.88
CA ARG A 364 -17.31 -7.46 -16.47
C ARG A 364 -17.63 -8.64 -15.51
N GLU A 365 -16.74 -9.63 -15.44
CA GLU A 365 -16.88 -10.79 -14.55
C GLU A 365 -16.27 -10.53 -13.17
N VAL A 366 -15.50 -9.44 -13.03
CA VAL A 366 -14.94 -9.04 -11.75
C VAL A 366 -16.06 -8.47 -10.87
N GLN A 367 -16.09 -8.92 -9.62
CA GLN A 367 -17.02 -8.35 -8.63
C GLN A 367 -16.76 -6.87 -8.45
N THR A 368 -17.81 -6.04 -8.44
CA THR A 368 -17.69 -4.60 -8.23
C THR A 368 -18.86 -4.09 -7.40
N PHE A 369 -18.60 -3.06 -6.61
CA PHE A 369 -19.59 -2.41 -5.75
C PHE A 369 -19.57 -0.91 -6.03
N PHE A 370 -20.67 -0.39 -6.49
CA PHE A 370 -20.80 1.03 -6.76
C PHE A 370 -21.76 1.69 -5.76
N TYR A 371 -21.25 2.63 -5.00
CA TYR A 371 -22.03 3.48 -4.10
C TYR A 371 -21.78 4.95 -4.42
N GLU A 372 -22.80 5.79 -4.21
CA GLU A 372 -22.67 7.24 -4.35
C GLU A 372 -22.04 7.91 -3.13
N ASP A 373 -21.97 7.21 -2.02
CA ASP A 373 -21.49 7.72 -0.74
C ASP A 373 -20.23 6.96 -0.28
N ILE A 374 -19.25 7.70 0.26
CA ILE A 374 -18.01 7.12 0.79
C ILE A 374 -18.27 6.31 2.07
N LEU A 375 -19.26 6.71 2.86
CA LEU A 375 -19.61 5.97 4.07
C LEU A 375 -20.09 4.55 3.74
N ASP A 376 -20.81 4.38 2.61
CA ASP A 376 -21.25 3.06 2.16
C ASP A 376 -20.06 2.18 1.72
N ASP A 377 -19.05 2.77 1.06
CA ASP A 377 -17.79 2.04 0.80
C ASP A 377 -17.12 1.57 2.08
N ILE A 378 -17.04 2.46 3.10
CA ILE A 378 -16.45 2.12 4.39
C ILE A 378 -17.24 1.00 5.07
N ASN A 379 -18.56 1.09 5.09
CA ASN A 379 -19.44 0.09 5.70
C ASN A 379 -19.31 -1.28 5.02
N LEU A 380 -19.23 -1.30 3.68
CA LEU A 380 -18.95 -2.53 2.94
C LEU A 380 -17.60 -3.13 3.35
N ILE A 381 -16.56 -2.32 3.40
CA ILE A 381 -15.20 -2.77 3.78
C ILE A 381 -15.22 -3.37 5.19
N LEU A 382 -15.85 -2.70 6.16
CA LEU A 382 -15.98 -3.20 7.54
C LEU A 382 -16.73 -4.54 7.59
N LEU A 383 -17.82 -4.67 6.83
CA LEU A 383 -18.58 -5.91 6.73
C LEU A 383 -17.72 -7.05 6.16
N ARG A 384 -16.97 -6.78 5.10
CA ARG A 384 -16.09 -7.76 4.43
C ARG A 384 -14.93 -8.20 5.34
N LEU A 385 -14.28 -7.26 6.01
CA LEU A 385 -13.23 -7.58 7.00
C LEU A 385 -13.78 -8.48 8.12
N LYS A 386 -14.94 -8.13 8.66
CA LYS A 386 -15.60 -8.92 9.69
C LYS A 386 -15.97 -10.32 9.22
N SER A 387 -16.41 -10.50 7.97
CA SER A 387 -16.82 -11.80 7.43
C SER A 387 -15.67 -12.80 7.33
N VAL A 388 -14.41 -12.34 7.28
CA VAL A 388 -13.20 -13.18 7.30
C VAL A 388 -12.52 -13.22 8.67
N GLY A 389 -13.22 -12.82 9.74
CA GLY A 389 -12.74 -12.90 11.12
C GLY A 389 -11.86 -11.75 11.58
N LEU A 390 -11.71 -10.70 10.77
CA LEU A 390 -10.97 -9.48 11.14
C LEU A 390 -11.92 -8.53 11.89
N ASN A 391 -12.12 -8.81 13.17
CA ASN A 391 -13.14 -8.18 14.00
C ASN A 391 -12.69 -6.86 14.66
N ARG A 392 -11.56 -6.29 14.24
CA ARG A 392 -11.01 -5.06 14.77
C ARG A 392 -10.42 -4.20 13.67
N VAL A 393 -10.93 -2.98 13.54
CA VAL A 393 -10.49 -2.00 12.55
C VAL A 393 -10.25 -0.67 13.26
N ILE A 394 -9.00 -0.36 13.50
CA ILE A 394 -8.60 0.78 14.32
C ILE A 394 -8.16 1.92 13.43
N ILE A 395 -8.71 3.10 13.66
CA ILE A 395 -8.31 4.34 13.00
C ILE A 395 -7.66 5.26 14.02
N VAL A 396 -6.42 5.63 13.78
CA VAL A 396 -5.72 6.65 14.54
C VAL A 396 -5.81 7.97 13.76
N ASN A 397 -6.35 9.00 14.40
CA ASN A 397 -6.44 10.34 13.82
C ASN A 397 -5.09 11.06 13.99
N LEU A 398 -4.40 11.29 12.88
CA LEU A 398 -3.12 11.98 12.80
C LEU A 398 -3.25 13.40 12.23
N THR A 399 -4.47 13.92 12.14
CA THR A 399 -4.72 15.26 11.62
C THR A 399 -3.98 16.31 12.45
N ASN A 400 -3.06 17.01 11.83
CA ASN A 400 -2.37 18.13 12.47
C ASN A 400 -3.35 19.34 12.58
N PRO A 401 -3.59 19.90 13.78
CA PRO A 401 -4.55 20.96 14.01
C PRO A 401 -4.19 22.28 13.30
N ASP A 402 -2.92 22.53 13.01
CA ASP A 402 -2.46 23.73 12.32
C ASP A 402 -2.69 23.66 10.80
N ILE A 403 -2.82 22.43 10.27
CA ILE A 403 -2.98 22.14 8.84
C ILE A 403 -4.44 21.85 8.50
N ARG A 404 -5.15 21.14 9.35
CA ARG A 404 -6.58 20.78 9.22
C ARG A 404 -6.89 20.03 7.91
N ILE A 405 -5.95 19.23 7.43
CA ILE A 405 -6.18 18.22 6.40
C ILE A 405 -6.30 16.89 7.13
N PRO A 406 -7.40 16.16 6.97
CA PRO A 406 -7.56 14.84 7.58
C PRO A 406 -6.45 13.90 7.17
N VAL A 407 -5.78 13.32 8.16
CA VAL A 407 -4.78 12.28 8.02
C VAL A 407 -5.06 11.20 9.05
N VAL A 408 -5.05 9.95 8.62
CA VAL A 408 -5.31 8.81 9.48
C VAL A 408 -4.30 7.70 9.28
N ARG A 409 -4.20 6.83 10.27
CA ARG A 409 -3.56 5.52 10.18
C ARG A 409 -4.61 4.45 10.42
N ALA A 410 -4.85 3.57 9.46
CA ALA A 410 -5.63 2.35 9.66
C ALA A 410 -4.71 1.22 10.16
N ILE A 411 -5.16 0.53 11.21
CA ILE A 411 -4.51 -0.66 11.79
C ILE A 411 -5.57 -1.74 11.88
N VAL A 412 -5.39 -2.82 11.10
CA VAL A 412 -6.29 -3.97 11.10
C VAL A 412 -5.47 -5.20 11.51
N PRO A 413 -5.52 -5.59 12.81
CA PRO A 413 -4.75 -6.72 13.30
C PRO A 413 -5.09 -8.01 12.55
N GLY A 414 -4.07 -8.72 12.11
CA GLY A 414 -4.19 -9.96 11.37
C GLY A 414 -4.07 -9.85 9.85
N LEU A 415 -4.10 -8.64 9.27
CA LEU A 415 -3.73 -8.45 7.87
C LEU A 415 -2.24 -8.71 7.66
N GLU A 416 -1.91 -9.25 6.48
CA GLU A 416 -0.54 -9.61 6.13
C GLU A 416 0.26 -8.39 5.64
N THR A 417 1.53 -8.33 6.05
CA THR A 417 2.46 -7.27 5.64
C THR A 417 3.70 -7.80 4.92
N PHE A 418 3.72 -9.09 4.58
CA PHE A 418 4.89 -9.78 4.01
C PHE A 418 5.44 -9.07 2.75
N LYS A 419 4.59 -8.55 1.87
CA LYS A 419 5.05 -7.79 0.68
C LYS A 419 5.92 -6.59 1.06
N ILE A 420 5.67 -5.98 2.22
CA ILE A 420 6.43 -4.82 2.72
C ILE A 420 7.66 -5.27 3.51
N THR A 421 7.45 -6.17 4.47
CA THR A 421 8.48 -6.53 5.46
C THR A 421 9.42 -7.64 5.00
N LYS A 422 8.97 -8.48 4.05
CA LYS A 422 9.72 -9.64 3.51
C LYS A 422 10.16 -10.67 4.56
N SER A 423 9.57 -10.66 5.76
CA SER A 423 10.11 -11.44 6.88
C SER A 423 9.11 -12.16 7.77
N VAL A 424 7.87 -11.69 7.89
CA VAL A 424 6.87 -12.28 8.80
C VAL A 424 5.63 -12.70 8.05
N ILE A 425 5.12 -13.89 8.40
CA ILE A 425 3.89 -14.46 7.87
C ILE A 425 2.92 -14.65 9.03
N GLY A 426 1.77 -14.01 8.90
CA GLY A 426 0.67 -14.11 9.85
C GLY A 426 -0.19 -15.37 9.66
N MET A 427 -1.29 -15.41 10.40
CA MET A 427 -2.19 -16.56 10.38
C MET A 427 -2.95 -16.72 9.05
N ARG A 428 -3.25 -15.61 8.37
CA ARG A 428 -3.96 -15.62 7.07
C ARG A 428 -3.10 -16.31 6.01
N ALA A 429 -1.83 -15.92 5.89
CA ALA A 429 -0.91 -16.57 4.97
C ALA A 429 -0.66 -18.05 5.32
N ARG A 430 -0.51 -18.39 6.60
CA ARG A 430 -0.32 -19.78 7.04
C ARG A 430 -1.49 -20.69 6.67
N ALA A 431 -2.71 -20.18 6.61
CA ALA A 431 -3.87 -20.96 6.19
C ALA A 431 -3.76 -21.42 4.73
N TYR A 432 -3.19 -20.61 3.84
CA TYR A 432 -2.94 -21.01 2.45
C TYR A 432 -1.88 -22.11 2.34
N PHE A 433 -0.84 -22.09 3.17
CA PHE A 433 0.19 -23.14 3.17
C PHE A 433 -0.34 -24.49 3.62
N LYS A 434 -1.22 -24.53 4.61
CA LYS A 434 -1.84 -25.79 5.03
C LYS A 434 -2.63 -26.45 3.89
N GLN A 435 -3.32 -25.65 3.07
CA GLN A 435 -4.02 -26.15 1.89
C GLN A 435 -3.08 -26.64 0.79
N TRP A 436 -1.86 -26.09 0.71
CA TRP A 436 -0.88 -26.46 -0.30
C TRP A 436 -0.13 -27.75 0.06
N VAL A 437 0.20 -27.97 1.33
CA VAL A 437 0.84 -29.20 1.84
C VAL A 437 -0.12 -30.38 1.88
N SER A 438 -1.45 -30.14 1.89
CA SER A 438 -2.50 -31.18 1.89
C SER A 438 -2.98 -31.57 0.49
N ARG A 439 -2.43 -30.99 -0.57
CA ARG A 439 -2.62 -31.37 -1.98
C ARG A 439 -1.43 -32.18 -2.48
#